data_be7fdbef03da1e2c240e1268bd989768
#
_entry.id   be7fdbef03da1e2c240e1268bd989768
#
_cell.length_a   1.000
_cell.length_b   1.000
_cell.length_c   1.000
_cell.angle_alpha   90.00
_cell.angle_beta   90.00
_cell.angle_gamma   90.00
#
_symmetry.space_group_name_H-M   'P 1'
#
loop_
_entity.id
_entity.type
_entity.pdbx_description
1 polymer ?
#
loop_
_entity_poly.entity_id
_entity_poly.type
_entity_poly.pdbx_seq_one_letter_code
_entity_poly.pdbx_strand_id
1 'polypeptide(L)'
;MATLGNHPELPANIESMLEADVSTLFLKAGCVPRTKRGMIGNIILCDVDGEKDWTNIEMEQLQGDLESLIEGNPERHDCFREIDRTGCLVLQIGDLRITCAYPPFSDAREITIVRPVAKLSLSEYDLHSKLIGRLSDHHRGVFI
;
A
#
# COMPACT_ATOMS: atom_id res chain seq x y z
N MET A 1 -13.07 -7.91 -13.53
CA MET A 1 -11.92 -7.11 -13.96
C MET A 1 -10.68 -7.59 -13.22
N ALA A 2 -9.60 -7.84 -13.93
CA ALA A 2 -8.35 -8.26 -13.29
C ALA A 2 -7.77 -7.12 -12.46
N THR A 3 -7.43 -7.36 -11.19
CA THR A 3 -6.75 -6.39 -10.35
C THR A 3 -5.27 -6.30 -10.74
N LEU A 4 -4.72 -5.07 -10.73
CA LEU A 4 -3.32 -4.80 -11.05
C LEU A 4 -2.38 -5.11 -9.88
N GLY A 5 -2.60 -6.20 -9.18
CA GLY A 5 -1.79 -6.56 -8.03
C GLY A 5 -2.32 -7.79 -7.33
N ASN A 6 -1.57 -8.25 -6.35
CA ASN A 6 -1.94 -9.42 -5.56
C ASN A 6 -2.66 -8.99 -4.27
N HIS A 7 -3.87 -8.50 -4.41
CA HIS A 7 -4.70 -8.07 -3.29
C HIS A 7 -6.18 -8.31 -3.58
N PRO A 8 -7.05 -8.37 -2.56
CA PRO A 8 -8.50 -8.38 -2.74
C PRO A 8 -8.96 -7.12 -3.48
N GLU A 9 -10.11 -7.20 -4.11
CA GLU A 9 -10.69 -6.06 -4.83
C GLU A 9 -10.92 -4.87 -3.89
N LEU A 10 -10.30 -3.75 -4.22
CA LEU A 10 -10.44 -2.49 -3.47
C LEU A 10 -11.70 -1.73 -3.93
N PRO A 11 -12.14 -0.71 -3.17
CA PRO A 11 -13.14 0.23 -3.68
C PRO A 11 -12.75 0.78 -5.05
N ALA A 12 -13.71 0.86 -5.97
CA ALA A 12 -13.44 1.21 -7.38
C ALA A 12 -12.73 2.54 -7.56
N ASN A 13 -13.03 3.54 -6.73
CA ASN A 13 -12.38 4.85 -6.76
C ASN A 13 -10.88 4.76 -6.39
N ILE A 14 -10.51 3.83 -5.53
CA ILE A 14 -9.10 3.60 -5.16
C ILE A 14 -8.39 2.82 -6.25
N GLU A 15 -9.02 1.76 -6.77
CA GLU A 15 -8.46 0.99 -7.88
C GLU A 15 -8.16 1.87 -9.09
N SER A 16 -9.04 2.81 -9.40
CA SER A 16 -8.86 3.71 -10.54
C SER A 16 -7.67 4.66 -10.39
N MET A 17 -7.28 4.98 -9.15
CA MET A 17 -6.11 5.83 -8.87
C MET A 17 -4.80 5.05 -8.78
N LEU A 18 -4.86 3.73 -8.61
CA LEU A 18 -3.68 2.86 -8.53
C LEU A 18 -3.31 2.30 -9.91
N GLU A 19 -2.97 3.19 -10.84
CA GLU A 19 -2.49 2.81 -12.17
C GLU A 19 -1.15 2.05 -12.08
N ALA A 20 -0.75 1.40 -13.18
CA ALA A 20 0.38 0.48 -13.20
C ALA A 20 1.72 1.10 -12.75
N ASP A 21 1.93 2.39 -13.03
CA ASP A 21 3.16 3.12 -12.67
C ASP A 21 3.09 3.81 -11.30
N VAL A 22 1.96 3.72 -10.60
CA VAL A 22 1.78 4.34 -9.27
C VAL A 22 2.37 3.44 -8.20
N SER A 23 3.37 3.96 -7.48
CA SER A 23 3.96 3.28 -6.33
C SER A 23 3.30 3.66 -5.01
N THR A 24 2.76 4.88 -4.92
CA THR A 24 2.17 5.39 -3.68
C THR A 24 0.99 6.30 -4.01
N LEU A 25 -0.11 6.09 -3.28
CA LEU A 25 -1.28 6.97 -3.30
C LEU A 25 -1.36 7.66 -1.94
N PHE A 26 -1.41 8.97 -1.96
CA PHE A 26 -1.52 9.83 -0.77
C PHE A 26 -2.92 10.46 -0.71
N LEU A 27 -3.63 10.19 0.36
CA LEU A 27 -4.94 10.77 0.64
C LEU A 27 -4.88 11.53 1.96
N LYS A 28 -5.42 12.73 1.98
CA LYS A 28 -5.53 13.55 3.19
C LYS A 28 -6.85 14.31 3.19
N ALA A 29 -7.51 14.35 4.34
CA ALA A 29 -8.73 15.14 4.48
C ALA A 29 -8.46 16.63 4.18
N GLY A 30 -9.28 17.21 3.31
CA GLY A 30 -9.13 18.58 2.86
C GLY A 30 -8.16 18.79 1.69
N CYS A 31 -7.66 17.70 1.09
CA CYS A 31 -6.71 17.78 -0.01
C CYS A 31 -7.13 16.90 -1.19
N VAL A 32 -6.69 17.28 -2.38
CA VAL A 32 -6.79 16.43 -3.58
C VAL A 32 -5.86 15.23 -3.44
N PRO A 33 -6.30 14.01 -3.82
CA PRO A 33 -5.41 12.86 -3.84
C PRO A 33 -4.17 13.09 -4.71
N ARG A 34 -3.03 12.57 -4.27
CA ARG A 34 -1.76 12.67 -4.99
C ARG A 34 -1.16 11.29 -5.18
N THR A 35 -0.45 11.11 -6.27
CA THR A 35 0.24 9.86 -6.59
C THR A 35 1.73 10.09 -6.78
N LYS A 36 2.51 9.12 -6.37
CA LYS A 36 3.92 9.02 -6.70
C LYS A 36 4.05 8.01 -7.85
N ARG A 37 4.55 8.49 -8.98
CA ARG A 37 4.63 7.73 -10.24
C ARG A 37 6.05 7.64 -10.73
N GLY A 38 6.30 6.64 -11.55
CA GLY A 38 7.54 6.47 -12.29
C GLY A 38 8.42 5.36 -11.75
N MET A 39 9.56 5.23 -12.40
CA MET A 39 10.58 4.22 -12.08
C MET A 39 11.74 4.87 -11.33
N ILE A 40 12.62 4.04 -10.76
CA ILE A 40 13.85 4.49 -10.10
C ILE A 40 14.62 5.44 -11.03
N GLY A 41 14.93 6.63 -10.53
CA GLY A 41 15.63 7.67 -11.28
C GLY A 41 14.72 8.66 -12.02
N ASN A 42 13.41 8.39 -12.10
CA ASN A 42 12.44 9.28 -12.72
C ASN A 42 11.10 9.21 -12.01
N ILE A 43 11.09 9.60 -10.73
CA ILE A 43 9.90 9.57 -9.88
C ILE A 43 9.31 10.98 -9.81
N ILE A 44 8.02 11.10 -10.08
CA ILE A 44 7.27 12.34 -9.98
C ILE A 44 6.09 12.19 -9.02
N LEU A 45 5.80 13.29 -8.33
CA LEU A 45 4.63 13.43 -7.46
C LEU A 45 3.63 14.34 -8.18
N CYS A 46 2.40 13.88 -8.37
CA CYS A 46 1.38 14.63 -9.09
C CYS A 46 -0.01 14.44 -8.47
N ASP A 47 -0.86 15.45 -8.64
CA ASP A 47 -2.25 15.37 -8.26
C ASP A 47 -2.98 14.40 -9.20
N VAL A 48 -3.99 13.70 -8.67
CA VAL A 48 -4.81 12.81 -9.49
C VAL A 48 -5.79 13.67 -10.32
N ASP A 49 -5.73 13.52 -11.63
CA ASP A 49 -6.59 14.27 -12.54
C ASP A 49 -8.08 13.96 -12.29
N GLY A 50 -8.88 15.03 -12.30
CA GLY A 50 -10.33 14.91 -12.13
C GLY A 50 -10.82 14.69 -10.72
N GLU A 51 -9.92 14.56 -9.75
CA GLU A 51 -10.27 14.41 -8.35
C GLU A 51 -10.44 15.78 -7.67
N LYS A 52 -11.33 15.82 -6.70
CA LYS A 52 -11.55 16.97 -5.81
C LYS A 52 -10.95 16.72 -4.44
N ASP A 53 -10.94 17.73 -3.58
CA ASP A 53 -10.57 17.57 -2.18
C ASP A 53 -11.43 16.50 -1.50
N TRP A 54 -10.79 15.58 -0.81
CA TRP A 54 -11.47 14.55 -0.04
C TRP A 54 -11.91 15.08 1.32
N THR A 55 -13.12 14.75 1.72
CA THR A 55 -13.65 15.12 3.03
C THR A 55 -13.21 14.12 4.09
N ASN A 56 -13.28 14.52 5.35
CA ASN A 56 -12.99 13.63 6.47
C ASN A 56 -13.95 12.42 6.49
N ILE A 57 -15.22 12.62 6.10
CA ILE A 57 -16.22 11.55 6.02
C ILE A 57 -15.80 10.51 4.95
N GLU A 58 -15.36 10.96 3.79
CA GLU A 58 -14.86 10.07 2.73
C GLU A 58 -13.64 9.28 3.19
N MET A 59 -12.74 9.91 3.96
CA MET A 59 -11.56 9.25 4.52
C MET A 59 -11.95 8.20 5.57
N GLU A 60 -12.89 8.50 6.44
CA GLU A 60 -13.40 7.55 7.43
C GLU A 60 -14.08 6.36 6.76
N GLN A 61 -14.87 6.62 5.73
CA GLN A 61 -15.53 5.57 4.94
C GLN A 61 -14.50 4.63 4.30
N LEU A 62 -13.47 5.20 3.68
CA LEU A 62 -12.40 4.41 3.08
C LEU A 62 -11.68 3.55 4.11
N GLN A 63 -11.35 4.12 5.27
CA GLN A 63 -10.70 3.35 6.34
C GLN A 63 -11.57 2.16 6.76
N GLY A 64 -12.87 2.37 6.94
CA GLY A 64 -13.82 1.32 7.28
C GLY A 64 -13.89 0.23 6.19
N ASP A 65 -13.90 0.63 4.93
CA ASP A 65 -13.91 -0.30 3.80
C ASP A 65 -12.64 -1.16 3.75
N LEU A 66 -11.48 -0.56 4.01
CA LEU A 66 -10.20 -1.28 4.06
C LEU A 66 -10.15 -2.28 5.23
N GLU A 67 -10.61 -1.87 6.41
CA GLU A 67 -10.71 -2.77 7.56
C GLU A 67 -11.66 -3.93 7.28
N SER A 68 -12.78 -3.67 6.59
CA SER A 68 -13.75 -4.70 6.20
C SER A 68 -13.17 -5.73 5.22
N LEU A 69 -12.23 -5.32 4.36
CA LEU A 69 -11.53 -6.24 3.49
C LEU A 69 -10.70 -7.26 4.27
N ILE A 70 -10.07 -6.84 5.34
CA ILE A 70 -9.30 -7.74 6.21
C ILE A 70 -10.25 -8.73 6.90
N GLU A 71 -11.35 -8.24 7.45
CA GLU A 71 -12.35 -9.06 8.14
C GLU A 71 -13.04 -10.04 7.18
N GLY A 72 -13.24 -9.63 5.94
CA GLY A 72 -13.87 -10.46 4.90
C GLY A 72 -12.96 -11.52 4.28
N ASN A 73 -11.66 -11.50 4.59
CA ASN A 73 -10.68 -12.44 4.03
C ASN A 73 -9.83 -13.11 5.14
N PRO A 74 -10.46 -13.78 6.11
CA PRO A 74 -9.74 -14.34 7.26
C PRO A 74 -8.79 -15.48 6.90
N GLU A 75 -8.99 -16.12 5.75
CA GLU A 75 -8.14 -17.19 5.24
C GLU A 75 -6.86 -16.68 4.56
N ARG A 76 -6.78 -15.39 4.26
CA ARG A 76 -5.61 -14.81 3.60
C ARG A 76 -4.55 -14.43 4.64
N HIS A 77 -3.37 -15.03 4.52
CA HIS A 77 -2.22 -14.70 5.37
C HIS A 77 -1.61 -13.34 5.07
N ASP A 78 -1.92 -12.77 3.91
CA ASP A 78 -1.44 -11.47 3.45
C ASP A 78 -2.42 -10.32 3.74
N CYS A 79 -3.46 -10.56 4.53
CA CYS A 79 -4.42 -9.53 4.95
C CYS A 79 -4.50 -9.49 6.48
N PHE A 80 -3.90 -8.45 7.09
CA PHE A 80 -3.86 -8.33 8.55
C PHE A 80 -3.62 -6.88 9.02
N ARG A 81 -3.98 -6.62 10.27
CA ARG A 81 -3.60 -5.39 10.98
C ARG A 81 -2.23 -5.59 11.61
N GLU A 82 -1.25 -4.80 11.19
CA GLU A 82 0.10 -4.86 11.76
C GLU A 82 0.24 -3.96 12.98
N ILE A 83 -0.31 -2.75 12.90
CA ILE A 83 -0.34 -1.80 14.00
C ILE A 83 -1.78 -1.31 14.15
N ASP A 84 -2.31 -1.36 15.34
CA ASP A 84 -3.64 -0.85 15.67
C ASP A 84 -3.53 -0.12 17.01
N ARG A 85 -3.30 1.19 16.92
CA ARG A 85 -3.16 2.09 18.06
C ARG A 85 -3.98 3.34 17.81
N THR A 86 -4.34 4.03 18.89
CA THR A 86 -5.00 5.33 18.79
C THR A 86 -4.18 6.28 17.93
N GLY A 87 -4.77 6.74 16.85
CA GLY A 87 -4.14 7.68 15.90
C GLY A 87 -3.28 7.04 14.83
N CYS A 88 -3.02 5.72 14.88
CA CYS A 88 -2.21 5.04 13.87
C CYS A 88 -2.67 3.62 13.64
N LEU A 89 -3.05 3.34 12.40
CA LEU A 89 -3.44 2.02 11.94
C LEU A 89 -2.58 1.66 10.73
N VAL A 90 -1.91 0.52 10.78
CA VAL A 90 -1.13 0.01 9.63
C VAL A 90 -1.69 -1.34 9.23
N LEU A 91 -2.07 -1.45 7.97
CA LEU A 91 -2.69 -2.62 7.38
C LEU A 91 -1.80 -3.21 6.29
N GLN A 92 -1.80 -4.52 6.19
CA GLN A 92 -1.32 -5.23 5.01
C GLN A 92 -2.52 -5.83 4.29
N ILE A 93 -2.71 -5.51 3.02
CA ILE A 93 -3.77 -6.06 2.18
C ILE A 93 -3.13 -6.55 0.89
N GLY A 94 -2.86 -7.84 0.80
CA GLY A 94 -2.11 -8.41 -0.32
C GLY A 94 -0.71 -7.81 -0.38
N ASP A 95 -0.34 -7.25 -1.51
CA ASP A 95 0.95 -6.56 -1.71
C ASP A 95 0.91 -5.07 -1.32
N LEU A 96 -0.24 -4.59 -0.84
CA LEU A 96 -0.39 -3.20 -0.43
C LEU A 96 -0.09 -3.01 1.05
N ARG A 97 0.70 -1.99 1.35
CA ARG A 97 0.90 -1.52 2.72
C ARG A 97 0.17 -0.20 2.90
N ILE A 98 -0.72 -0.15 3.86
CA ILE A 98 -1.64 0.97 4.06
C ILE A 98 -1.43 1.53 5.45
N THR A 99 -1.13 2.82 5.53
CA THR A 99 -0.99 3.53 6.80
C THR A 99 -2.12 4.55 6.92
N CYS A 100 -2.90 4.44 8.01
CA CYS A 100 -3.93 5.41 8.36
C CYS A 100 -3.47 6.17 9.60
N ALA A 101 -3.29 7.47 9.47
CA ALA A 101 -2.93 8.34 10.57
C ALA A 101 -4.05 9.34 10.82
N TYR A 102 -4.34 9.61 12.09
CA TYR A 102 -5.37 10.54 12.50
C TYR A 102 -4.99 11.17 13.86
N PRO A 103 -5.67 12.24 14.30
CA PRO A 103 -5.31 12.85 15.58
C PRO A 103 -5.29 11.85 16.73
N PRO A 104 -4.29 11.89 17.65
CA PRO A 104 -3.29 12.96 17.78
C PRO A 104 -2.01 12.81 16.94
N PHE A 105 -1.84 11.74 16.18
CA PHE A 105 -0.61 11.50 15.41
C PHE A 105 -0.46 12.41 14.19
N SER A 106 -1.57 12.87 13.62
CA SER A 106 -1.57 13.83 12.51
C SER A 106 -2.57 14.94 12.79
N ASP A 107 -2.45 16.03 12.06
CA ASP A 107 -3.36 17.19 12.16
C ASP A 107 -4.72 16.89 11.51
N ALA A 108 -4.76 15.98 10.56
CA ALA A 108 -5.95 15.54 9.88
C ALA A 108 -5.81 14.06 9.53
N ARG A 109 -6.91 13.40 9.17
CA ARG A 109 -6.88 12.00 8.75
C ARG A 109 -6.12 11.87 7.44
N GLU A 110 -5.16 10.96 7.41
CA GLU A 110 -4.31 10.66 6.25
C GLU A 110 -4.32 9.16 5.99
N ILE A 111 -4.39 8.77 4.73
CA ILE A 111 -4.24 7.38 4.31
C ILE A 111 -3.20 7.33 3.20
N THR A 112 -2.17 6.52 3.40
CA THR A 112 -1.11 6.30 2.41
C THR A 112 -1.13 4.84 2.00
N ILE A 113 -1.22 4.59 0.69
CA ILE A 113 -1.21 3.24 0.14
C ILE A 113 0.06 3.08 -0.69
N VAL A 114 0.92 2.14 -0.27
CA VAL A 114 2.18 1.84 -0.94
C VAL A 114 2.08 0.48 -1.61
N ARG A 115 2.51 0.42 -2.87
CA ARG A 115 2.54 -0.80 -3.67
C ARG A 115 3.91 -0.93 -4.34
N PRO A 116 4.55 -2.11 -4.31
CA PRO A 116 5.75 -2.32 -5.10
C PRO A 116 5.40 -2.33 -6.60
N VAL A 117 6.06 -1.49 -7.39
CA VAL A 117 5.90 -1.47 -8.86
C VAL A 117 6.92 -2.36 -9.56
N ALA A 118 8.00 -2.72 -8.86
CA ALA A 118 8.99 -3.68 -9.32
C ALA A 118 9.27 -4.69 -8.21
N LYS A 119 9.18 -5.97 -8.54
CA LYS A 119 9.53 -7.07 -7.64
C LYS A 119 10.75 -7.76 -8.23
N LEU A 120 11.83 -7.83 -7.46
CA LEU A 120 13.06 -8.48 -7.85
C LEU A 120 13.18 -9.81 -7.12
N SER A 121 13.44 -10.88 -7.88
CA SER A 121 13.80 -12.17 -7.29
C SER A 121 15.27 -12.17 -6.88
N LEU A 122 15.66 -13.09 -6.02
CA LEU A 122 17.07 -13.24 -5.63
C LEU A 122 17.97 -13.53 -6.84
N SER A 123 17.45 -14.17 -7.89
CA SER A 123 18.20 -14.44 -9.11
C SER A 123 18.54 -13.19 -9.93
N GLU A 124 17.84 -12.08 -9.72
CA GLU A 124 18.11 -10.81 -10.40
C GLU A 124 19.22 -10.00 -9.72
N TYR A 125 19.60 -10.38 -8.51
CA TYR A 125 20.81 -9.86 -7.86
C TYR A 125 22.00 -10.68 -8.30
N ASP A 126 23.16 -10.05 -8.47
CA ASP A 126 24.38 -10.73 -8.84
C ASP A 126 24.99 -11.45 -7.63
N LEU A 127 24.33 -12.51 -7.19
CA LEU A 127 24.72 -13.32 -6.05
C LEU A 127 25.21 -14.70 -6.50
N HIS A 128 26.24 -15.20 -5.83
CA HIS A 128 26.75 -16.54 -6.08
C HIS A 128 25.67 -17.60 -5.77
N SER A 129 25.50 -18.60 -6.65
CA SER A 129 24.44 -19.61 -6.54
C SER A 129 24.44 -20.40 -5.22
N LYS A 130 25.61 -20.68 -4.66
CA LYS A 130 25.72 -21.35 -3.34
C LYS A 130 25.19 -20.45 -2.22
N LEU A 131 25.43 -19.15 -2.30
CA LEU A 131 24.90 -18.19 -1.33
C LEU A 131 23.38 -18.14 -1.41
N ILE A 132 22.82 -18.07 -2.61
CA ILE A 132 21.36 -18.08 -2.81
C ILE A 132 20.75 -19.35 -2.21
N GLY A 133 21.34 -20.52 -2.47
CA GLY A 133 20.88 -21.79 -1.90
C GLY A 133 20.89 -21.79 -0.38
N ARG A 134 21.97 -21.28 0.23
CA ARG A 134 22.09 -21.21 1.70
C ARG A 134 21.07 -20.23 2.32
N LEU A 135 20.82 -19.10 1.67
CA LEU A 135 19.81 -18.13 2.13
C LEU A 135 18.40 -18.73 2.05
N SER A 136 18.11 -19.51 1.02
CA SER A 136 16.81 -20.16 0.84
C SER A 136 16.57 -21.29 1.85
N ASP A 137 17.62 -22.01 2.26
CA ASP A 137 17.53 -23.14 3.18
C ASP A 137 17.43 -22.75 4.65
N HIS A 138 17.75 -21.51 5.00
CA HIS A 138 17.70 -21.03 6.37
C HIS A 138 16.42 -20.21 6.62
N HIS A 139 15.67 -20.61 7.66
CA HIS A 139 14.45 -19.94 8.12
C HIS A 139 14.75 -18.72 9.03
N ARG A 140 15.87 -18.08 8.86
CA ARG A 140 16.26 -16.89 9.61
C ARG A 140 16.08 -15.64 8.73
N GLY A 141 15.84 -14.51 9.39
CA GLY A 141 15.79 -13.22 8.70
C GLY A 141 17.11 -12.90 8.00
N VAL A 142 17.02 -12.40 6.77
CA VAL A 142 18.18 -11.99 5.96
C VAL A 142 18.06 -10.50 5.70
N PHE A 143 19.18 -9.79 5.91
CA PHE A 143 19.28 -8.36 5.63
C PHE A 143 20.01 -8.19 4.30
N ILE A 144 19.31 -7.60 3.33
CA ILE A 144 19.87 -7.39 1.98
C ILE A 144 20.00 -5.89 1.71
#